data_fa8c0ce91066c5e4b695dd62b117c0b3
#
_entry.id   fa8c0ce91066c5e4b695dd62b117c0b3
#
_cell.length_a   1.000
_cell.length_b   1.000
_cell.length_c   1.000
_cell.angle_alpha   90.00
_cell.angle_beta   90.00
_cell.angle_gamma   90.00
#
_symmetry.space_group_name_H-M   'P 1'
#
loop_
_entity.id
_entity.type
_entity.pdbx_description
1 polymer ?
#
loop_
_entity_poly.entity_id
_entity_poly.type
_entity_poly.pdbx_seq_one_letter_code
_entity_poly.pdbx_strand_id
1 'polypeptide(L)'
;MPVTIVTRAGKGSPLTYNEVDANFNNLNSGKDDTINNLGLIASMDTTADLIAIYDASASAVKKIAPLNTVFFNRTLVIKALPDGIPTYVGNGIARITVPQTLDDLYLSNVAGEIGAHVYTAGTTGVTTVMIHNETDGNDMLSTGITIDSGEVDSKTAATAPVVNTNNQVSTADVIRIDIDTICSGTAANGLEIRMQFKGA
;
A
#
# COMPACT_ATOMS: atom_id res chain seq x y z
N MET A 1 -32.80 -3.31 14.74
CA MET A 1 -34.00 -4.18 14.70
C MET A 1 -34.71 -3.99 13.36
N PRO A 2 -35.39 -5.00 12.78
CA PRO A 2 -36.15 -4.79 11.55
C PRO A 2 -37.28 -3.79 11.80
N VAL A 3 -37.40 -2.81 10.91
CA VAL A 3 -38.45 -1.79 10.97
C VAL A 3 -39.77 -2.42 10.52
N THR A 4 -40.80 -2.30 11.35
CA THR A 4 -42.12 -2.81 11.03
C THR A 4 -42.98 -1.71 10.42
N ILE A 5 -43.43 -1.90 9.19
CA ILE A 5 -44.31 -0.95 8.49
C ILE A 5 -45.69 -1.59 8.30
N VAL A 6 -46.76 -0.89 8.74
CA VAL A 6 -48.11 -1.33 8.49
C VAL A 6 -48.54 -0.84 7.12
N THR A 7 -48.87 -1.75 6.22
CA THR A 7 -49.36 -1.39 4.88
C THR A 7 -50.87 -1.51 4.78
N ARG A 8 -51.51 -0.68 3.94
CA ARG A 8 -52.92 -0.75 3.67
C ARG A 8 -53.33 -2.14 3.13
N ALA A 9 -52.52 -2.72 2.28
CA ALA A 9 -52.77 -4.06 1.73
C ALA A 9 -52.73 -5.14 2.82
N GLY A 10 -51.77 -5.07 3.76
CA GLY A 10 -51.68 -6.03 4.87
C GLY A 10 -52.81 -5.88 5.88
N LYS A 11 -53.35 -4.64 6.07
CA LYS A 11 -54.43 -4.35 6.99
C LYS A 11 -55.85 -4.65 6.41
N GLY A 12 -55.98 -4.59 5.09
CA GLY A 12 -57.27 -4.75 4.41
C GLY A 12 -58.25 -3.58 4.55
N SER A 13 -57.83 -2.47 5.19
CA SER A 13 -58.59 -1.23 5.43
C SER A 13 -57.69 0.01 5.36
N PRO A 14 -58.25 1.23 5.22
CA PRO A 14 -57.46 2.46 5.30
C PRO A 14 -56.60 2.53 6.56
N LEU A 15 -55.37 3.06 6.44
CA LEU A 15 -54.55 3.36 7.61
C LEU A 15 -55.15 4.51 8.41
N THR A 16 -55.09 4.39 9.72
CA THR A 16 -55.40 5.51 10.63
C THR A 16 -54.25 6.51 10.65
N TYR A 17 -54.51 7.74 11.11
CA TYR A 17 -53.46 8.76 11.28
C TYR A 17 -52.32 8.24 12.16
N ASN A 18 -52.64 7.57 13.29
CA ASN A 18 -51.61 7.02 14.19
C ASN A 18 -50.75 5.96 13.52
N GLU A 19 -51.30 5.14 12.63
CA GLU A 19 -50.51 4.13 11.88
C GLU A 19 -49.62 4.77 10.82
N VAL A 20 -50.08 5.86 10.21
CA VAL A 20 -49.23 6.65 9.28
C VAL A 20 -48.08 7.30 10.05
N ASP A 21 -48.36 7.95 11.16
CA ASP A 21 -47.34 8.57 12.00
C ASP A 21 -46.35 7.54 12.56
N ALA A 22 -46.86 6.38 13.01
CA ALA A 22 -45.99 5.27 13.44
C ALA A 22 -45.09 4.75 12.33
N ASN A 23 -45.58 4.64 11.09
CA ASN A 23 -44.78 4.23 9.94
C ASN A 23 -43.66 5.24 9.67
N PHE A 24 -43.96 6.55 9.71
CA PHE A 24 -42.92 7.58 9.53
C PHE A 24 -41.88 7.55 10.65
N ASN A 25 -42.32 7.40 11.89
CA ASN A 25 -41.42 7.31 13.05
C ASN A 25 -40.54 6.06 12.96
N ASN A 26 -41.11 4.92 12.58
CA ASN A 26 -40.37 3.67 12.37
C ASN A 26 -39.33 3.78 11.24
N LEU A 27 -39.68 4.41 10.11
CA LEU A 27 -38.77 4.69 9.03
C LEU A 27 -37.61 5.60 9.45
N ASN A 28 -37.94 6.67 10.21
CA ASN A 28 -36.94 7.61 10.69
C ASN A 28 -36.00 6.96 11.70
N SER A 29 -36.56 6.24 12.68
CA SER A 29 -35.76 5.49 13.66
C SER A 29 -34.89 4.42 13.00
N GLY A 30 -35.41 3.70 11.98
CA GLY A 30 -34.63 2.72 11.23
C GLY A 30 -33.48 3.33 10.44
N LYS A 31 -33.64 4.56 9.98
CA LYS A 31 -32.58 5.35 9.33
C LYS A 31 -31.47 5.73 10.31
N ASP A 32 -31.85 6.25 11.47
CA ASP A 32 -30.93 6.71 12.50
C ASP A 32 -30.20 5.54 13.16
N ASP A 33 -30.89 4.42 13.39
CA ASP A 33 -30.28 3.20 13.94
C ASP A 33 -29.20 2.62 13.03
N THR A 34 -29.28 2.82 11.72
CA THR A 34 -28.32 2.28 10.78
C THR A 34 -26.99 3.05 10.79
N ILE A 35 -27.00 4.33 11.15
CA ILE A 35 -25.80 5.18 11.14
C ILE A 35 -25.29 5.46 12.56
N ASN A 36 -26.18 5.77 13.49
CA ASN A 36 -25.81 6.20 14.86
C ASN A 36 -25.51 5.04 15.82
N ASN A 37 -26.02 3.83 15.53
CA ASN A 37 -25.77 2.62 16.33
C ASN A 37 -24.70 1.69 15.72
N LEU A 38 -23.94 2.15 14.73
CA LEU A 38 -22.72 1.48 14.35
C LEU A 38 -21.74 1.58 15.52
N GLY A 39 -21.46 0.46 16.18
CA GLY A 39 -20.40 0.41 17.18
C GLY A 39 -19.10 0.92 16.58
N LEU A 40 -18.28 1.60 17.38
CA LEU A 40 -16.93 1.95 16.97
C LEU A 40 -16.22 0.66 16.53
N ILE A 41 -15.77 0.62 15.28
CA ILE A 41 -14.91 -0.45 14.81
C ILE A 41 -13.55 -0.24 15.46
N ALA A 42 -13.23 -1.06 16.47
CA ALA A 42 -11.97 -0.97 17.20
C ALA A 42 -10.78 -1.43 16.33
N SER A 43 -11.05 -2.33 15.38
CA SER A 43 -10.11 -2.77 14.36
C SER A 43 -10.87 -3.11 13.08
N MET A 44 -10.29 -2.80 11.94
CA MET A 44 -10.84 -3.11 10.62
C MET A 44 -10.21 -4.41 10.12
N ASP A 45 -11.04 -5.40 9.80
CA ASP A 45 -10.59 -6.56 9.02
C ASP A 45 -10.47 -6.13 7.56
N THR A 46 -9.23 -5.96 7.10
CA THR A 46 -8.95 -5.44 5.76
C THR A 46 -9.37 -6.40 4.65
N THR A 47 -9.66 -7.65 4.99
CA THR A 47 -10.10 -8.68 4.04
C THR A 47 -11.62 -8.85 4.01
N ALA A 48 -12.30 -8.65 5.15
CA ALA A 48 -13.73 -8.91 5.32
C ALA A 48 -14.58 -7.63 5.36
N ASP A 49 -14.05 -6.53 5.94
CA ASP A 49 -14.78 -5.28 6.03
C ASP A 49 -14.76 -4.53 4.69
N LEU A 50 -15.85 -3.85 4.39
CA LEU A 50 -16.01 -3.11 3.16
C LEU A 50 -16.39 -1.65 3.45
N ILE A 51 -15.71 -0.74 2.79
CA ILE A 51 -16.01 0.69 2.84
C ILE A 51 -16.98 1.03 1.72
N ALA A 52 -18.12 1.67 2.05
CA ALA A 52 -19.03 2.21 1.05
C ALA A 52 -18.50 3.56 0.56
N ILE A 53 -18.30 3.70 -0.74
CA ILE A 53 -17.90 4.95 -1.38
C ILE A 53 -18.87 5.31 -2.49
N TYR A 54 -19.06 6.61 -2.74
CA TYR A 54 -19.79 7.08 -3.92
C TYR A 54 -18.85 7.14 -5.11
N ASP A 55 -19.12 6.30 -6.11
CA ASP A 55 -18.39 6.32 -7.38
C ASP A 55 -19.09 7.30 -8.33
N ALA A 56 -18.49 8.49 -8.49
CA ALA A 56 -19.05 9.55 -9.34
C ALA A 56 -19.13 9.13 -10.82
N SER A 57 -18.22 8.31 -11.30
CA SER A 57 -18.20 7.84 -12.69
C SER A 57 -19.34 6.86 -12.98
N ALA A 58 -19.74 6.06 -12.01
CA ALA A 58 -20.86 5.13 -12.10
C ALA A 58 -22.16 5.68 -11.52
N SER A 59 -22.14 6.89 -10.91
CA SER A 59 -23.28 7.51 -10.20
C SER A 59 -23.95 6.57 -9.20
N ALA A 60 -23.16 5.77 -8.50
CA ALA A 60 -23.63 4.73 -7.59
C ALA A 60 -22.75 4.58 -6.35
N VAL A 61 -23.35 4.13 -5.24
CA VAL A 61 -22.59 3.70 -4.07
C VAL A 61 -22.03 2.31 -4.32
N LYS A 62 -20.71 2.17 -4.21
CA LYS A 62 -19.98 0.91 -4.34
C LYS A 62 -19.26 0.57 -3.05
N LYS A 63 -18.94 -0.70 -2.89
CA LYS A 63 -18.10 -1.20 -1.79
C LYS A 63 -16.69 -1.39 -2.28
N ILE A 64 -15.72 -0.99 -1.48
CA ILE A 64 -14.30 -1.22 -1.72
C ILE A 64 -13.67 -1.89 -0.50
N ALA A 65 -12.86 -2.92 -0.71
CA ALA A 65 -12.10 -3.51 0.36
C ALA A 65 -10.98 -2.53 0.79
N PRO A 66 -10.75 -2.34 2.09
CA PRO A 66 -9.73 -1.43 2.59
C PRO A 66 -8.33 -1.69 2.02
N LEU A 67 -7.95 -2.96 1.86
CA LEU A 67 -6.67 -3.36 1.25
C LEU A 67 -6.44 -2.80 -0.16
N ASN A 68 -7.52 -2.56 -0.91
CA ASN A 68 -7.45 -2.03 -2.28
C ASN A 68 -7.54 -0.50 -2.32
N THR A 69 -7.46 0.18 -1.19
CA THR A 69 -7.50 1.63 -1.12
C THR A 69 -6.09 2.21 -0.96
N VAL A 70 -5.87 3.40 -1.49
CA VAL A 70 -4.62 4.16 -1.28
C VAL A 70 -4.32 4.46 0.21
N PHE A 71 -5.31 4.28 1.10
CA PHE A 71 -5.12 4.49 2.53
C PHE A 71 -4.16 3.47 3.19
N PHE A 72 -4.00 2.30 2.58
CA PHE A 72 -3.12 1.23 3.09
C PHE A 72 -1.78 1.14 2.35
N ASN A 73 -1.57 1.98 1.35
CA ASN A 73 -0.26 2.09 0.72
C ASN A 73 0.70 2.81 1.66
N ARG A 74 1.85 2.23 1.90
CA ARG A 74 2.91 2.78 2.76
C ARG A 74 4.18 2.94 1.96
N THR A 75 4.69 4.15 1.90
CA THR A 75 5.99 4.42 1.26
C THR A 75 7.05 4.48 2.34
N LEU A 76 8.11 3.72 2.13
CA LEU A 76 9.32 3.73 2.92
C LEU A 76 10.46 4.27 2.07
N VAL A 77 11.15 5.27 2.59
CA VAL A 77 12.35 5.85 1.96
C VAL A 77 13.53 5.61 2.89
N ILE A 78 14.58 5.00 2.36
CA ILE A 78 15.81 4.68 3.10
C ILE A 78 16.96 5.41 2.44
N LYS A 79 17.66 6.26 3.20
CA LYS A 79 18.95 6.78 2.80
C LYS A 79 20.02 5.75 3.14
N ALA A 80 20.35 4.90 2.17
CA ALA A 80 21.30 3.80 2.33
C ALA A 80 22.73 4.30 2.42
N LEU A 81 23.09 5.33 1.62
CA LEU A 81 24.38 5.98 1.69
C LEU A 81 24.21 7.51 1.76
N PRO A 82 24.93 8.20 2.66
CA PRO A 82 24.95 9.66 2.71
C PRO A 82 25.49 10.28 1.42
N ASP A 83 25.13 11.54 1.17
CA ASP A 83 25.67 12.35 0.08
C ASP A 83 27.19 12.39 0.15
N GLY A 84 27.86 12.29 -0.98
CA GLY A 84 29.31 12.31 -1.08
C GLY A 84 29.99 11.00 -0.71
N ILE A 85 29.29 9.99 -0.26
CA ILE A 85 29.83 8.65 -0.06
C ILE A 85 29.65 7.85 -1.37
N PRO A 86 30.74 7.37 -2.02
CA PRO A 86 30.65 6.57 -3.23
C PRO A 86 29.90 5.26 -2.98
N THR A 87 29.10 4.83 -3.96
CA THR A 87 28.53 3.48 -3.95
C THR A 87 29.63 2.43 -4.04
N TYR A 88 29.46 1.32 -3.34
CA TYR A 88 30.39 0.20 -3.35
C TYR A 88 29.59 -1.11 -3.30
N VAL A 89 30.14 -2.16 -3.93
CA VAL A 89 29.50 -3.50 -3.92
C VAL A 89 29.56 -4.08 -2.51
N GLY A 90 28.42 -4.55 -2.04
CA GLY A 90 28.34 -5.19 -0.73
C GLY A 90 26.90 -5.49 -0.31
N ASN A 91 26.80 -6.46 0.60
CA ASN A 91 25.54 -6.82 1.22
C ASN A 91 25.35 -6.03 2.54
N GLY A 92 24.12 -5.59 2.78
CA GLY A 92 23.79 -4.89 4.01
C GLY A 92 24.34 -3.46 4.08
N ILE A 93 24.34 -2.76 2.97
CA ILE A 93 24.66 -1.32 2.92
C ILE A 93 23.74 -0.54 3.88
N ALA A 94 22.49 -0.93 3.94
CA ALA A 94 21.53 -0.50 4.95
C ALA A 94 20.63 -1.65 5.39
N ARG A 95 20.13 -1.55 6.61
CA ARG A 95 19.13 -2.48 7.16
C ARG A 95 18.02 -1.69 7.83
N ILE A 96 16.81 -2.20 7.75
CA ILE A 96 15.64 -1.67 8.42
C ILE A 96 14.83 -2.83 8.99
N THR A 97 14.34 -2.66 10.21
CA THR A 97 13.37 -3.58 10.80
C THR A 97 11.97 -3.14 10.42
N VAL A 98 11.17 -4.08 9.91
CA VAL A 98 9.79 -3.84 9.50
C VAL A 98 8.94 -3.50 10.73
N PRO A 99 8.32 -2.30 10.76
CA PRO A 99 7.42 -1.94 11.85
C PRO A 99 6.05 -2.61 11.66
N GLN A 100 5.28 -2.72 12.76
CA GLN A 100 3.93 -3.30 12.74
C GLN A 100 2.98 -2.66 11.72
N THR A 101 3.21 -1.40 11.35
CA THR A 101 2.39 -0.70 10.34
C THR A 101 2.58 -1.23 8.91
N LEU A 102 3.58 -2.08 8.68
CA LEU A 102 3.83 -2.75 7.40
C LEU A 102 3.54 -4.26 7.46
N ASP A 103 3.03 -4.75 8.59
CA ASP A 103 2.71 -6.17 8.79
C ASP A 103 1.75 -6.67 7.71
N ASP A 104 2.04 -7.87 7.17
CA ASP A 104 1.27 -8.53 6.11
C ASP A 104 1.12 -7.73 4.81
N LEU A 105 1.91 -6.67 4.60
CA LEU A 105 1.93 -5.93 3.33
C LEU A 105 2.93 -6.56 2.35
N TYR A 106 2.73 -6.24 1.08
CA TYR A 106 3.54 -6.72 -0.03
C TYR A 106 4.31 -5.55 -0.67
N LEU A 107 5.57 -5.77 -0.99
CA LEU A 107 6.33 -4.83 -1.81
C LEU A 107 5.61 -4.68 -3.16
N SER A 108 5.31 -3.45 -3.55
CA SER A 108 4.52 -3.17 -4.74
C SER A 108 5.23 -3.61 -6.02
N ASN A 109 4.47 -4.21 -6.93
CA ASN A 109 4.91 -4.56 -8.29
C ASN A 109 4.47 -3.53 -9.35
N VAL A 110 3.97 -2.37 -8.93
CA VAL A 110 3.55 -1.30 -9.84
C VAL A 110 4.77 -0.49 -10.28
N ALA A 111 4.88 -0.24 -11.57
CA ALA A 111 6.00 0.52 -12.14
C ALA A 111 6.12 1.91 -11.50
N GLY A 112 7.33 2.27 -11.08
CA GLY A 112 7.65 3.56 -10.45
C GLY A 112 7.37 3.64 -8.94
N GLU A 113 6.76 2.62 -8.33
CA GLU A 113 6.53 2.57 -6.88
C GLU A 113 7.74 2.07 -6.09
N ILE A 114 8.69 1.42 -6.80
CA ILE A 114 10.00 1.04 -6.28
C ILE A 114 11.05 1.75 -7.11
N GLY A 115 12.06 2.31 -6.48
CA GLY A 115 13.14 2.99 -7.18
C GLY A 115 14.31 3.35 -6.28
N ALA A 116 15.37 3.76 -6.94
CA ALA A 116 16.60 4.24 -6.30
C ALA A 116 17.00 5.59 -6.89
N HIS A 117 17.64 6.41 -6.06
CA HIS A 117 18.18 7.70 -6.42
C HIS A 117 19.61 7.84 -5.89
N VAL A 118 20.50 8.41 -6.68
CA VAL A 118 21.86 8.81 -6.27
C VAL A 118 22.01 10.31 -6.42
N TYR A 119 22.80 10.95 -5.55
CA TYR A 119 22.96 12.41 -5.58
C TYR A 119 23.97 12.88 -6.62
N THR A 120 24.90 11.99 -7.01
CA THR A 120 25.82 12.23 -8.13
C THR A 120 25.85 11.00 -9.01
N ALA A 121 25.64 11.21 -10.30
CA ALA A 121 25.66 10.12 -11.26
C ALA A 121 27.01 9.43 -11.37
N GLY A 122 27.00 8.12 -11.56
CA GLY A 122 28.18 7.36 -11.91
C GLY A 122 28.46 7.42 -13.42
N THR A 123 29.63 6.92 -13.82
CA THR A 123 30.02 6.84 -15.24
C THR A 123 30.42 5.44 -15.63
N THR A 124 30.03 5.04 -16.83
CA THR A 124 30.32 3.71 -17.41
C THR A 124 29.69 2.56 -16.63
N GLY A 125 28.79 1.85 -17.26
CA GLY A 125 28.08 0.72 -16.66
C GLY A 125 26.85 1.12 -15.87
N VAL A 126 26.47 0.32 -14.91
CA VAL A 126 25.20 0.47 -14.16
C VAL A 126 25.43 0.19 -12.67
N THR A 127 24.73 0.94 -11.82
CA THR A 127 24.60 0.59 -10.40
C THR A 127 23.34 -0.23 -10.21
N THR A 128 23.47 -1.43 -9.63
CA THR A 128 22.34 -2.35 -9.38
C THR A 128 22.15 -2.53 -7.88
N VAL A 129 20.93 -2.35 -7.43
CA VAL A 129 20.53 -2.46 -6.01
C VAL A 129 19.55 -3.60 -5.86
N MET A 130 19.74 -4.45 -4.87
CA MET A 130 18.84 -5.53 -4.48
C MET A 130 18.17 -5.21 -3.15
N ILE A 131 16.90 -5.59 -3.02
CA ILE A 131 16.15 -5.59 -1.76
C ILE A 131 16.02 -7.04 -1.32
N HIS A 132 16.54 -7.35 -0.14
CA HIS A 132 16.58 -8.69 0.41
C HIS A 132 15.87 -8.74 1.76
N ASN A 133 14.95 -9.69 1.97
CA ASN A 133 14.43 -10.00 3.30
C ASN A 133 15.41 -10.96 3.99
N GLU A 134 16.20 -10.43 4.92
CA GLU A 134 17.24 -11.19 5.63
C GLU A 134 16.63 -12.20 6.60
N THR A 135 15.45 -11.92 7.16
CA THR A 135 14.73 -12.83 8.06
C THR A 135 14.25 -14.06 7.30
N ASP A 136 13.68 -13.89 6.13
CA ASP A 136 13.15 -14.99 5.31
C ASP A 136 14.23 -15.62 4.42
N GLY A 137 15.39 -14.97 4.30
CA GLY A 137 16.52 -15.45 3.51
C GLY A 137 16.28 -15.41 2.00
N ASN A 138 15.50 -14.46 1.49
CA ASN A 138 15.17 -14.37 0.07
C ASN A 138 15.24 -12.95 -0.50
N ASP A 139 15.49 -12.85 -1.81
CA ASP A 139 15.43 -11.60 -2.54
C ASP A 139 13.97 -11.25 -2.84
N MET A 140 13.59 -10.03 -2.53
CA MET A 140 12.26 -9.49 -2.82
C MET A 140 12.11 -9.04 -4.28
N LEU A 141 13.23 -8.93 -5.00
CA LEU A 141 13.28 -8.62 -6.42
C LEU A 141 13.91 -9.80 -7.19
N SER A 142 13.34 -10.16 -8.33
CA SER A 142 13.96 -11.08 -9.31
C SER A 142 14.85 -10.34 -10.30
N THR A 143 14.63 -9.03 -10.46
CA THR A 143 15.51 -8.12 -11.20
C THR A 143 15.74 -6.90 -10.33
N GLY A 144 17.00 -6.60 -10.02
CA GLY A 144 17.37 -5.47 -9.15
C GLY A 144 17.01 -4.11 -9.75
N ILE A 145 16.99 -3.10 -8.89
CA ILE A 145 16.81 -1.69 -9.29
C ILE A 145 18.10 -1.22 -9.94
N THR A 146 18.03 -0.70 -11.17
CA THR A 146 19.21 -0.19 -11.88
C THR A 146 19.19 1.33 -12.00
N ILE A 147 20.37 1.94 -11.93
CA ILE A 147 20.62 3.34 -12.28
C ILE A 147 21.71 3.34 -13.34
N ASP A 148 21.38 3.84 -14.52
CA ASP A 148 22.28 3.82 -15.64
C ASP A 148 23.36 4.91 -15.53
N SER A 149 24.45 4.73 -16.25
CA SER A 149 25.56 5.68 -16.33
C SER A 149 25.07 7.05 -16.79
N GLY A 150 25.45 8.10 -16.05
CA GLY A 150 25.03 9.48 -16.31
C GLY A 150 23.66 9.86 -15.74
N GLU A 151 22.94 8.91 -15.15
CA GLU A 151 21.63 9.15 -14.53
C GLU A 151 21.74 9.21 -13.00
N VAL A 152 20.77 9.88 -12.39
CA VAL A 152 20.68 9.99 -10.93
C VAL A 152 19.49 9.23 -10.35
N ASP A 153 18.60 8.71 -11.19
CA ASP A 153 17.36 8.05 -10.78
C ASP A 153 17.09 6.79 -11.62
N SER A 154 16.57 5.77 -10.98
CA SER A 154 16.21 4.50 -11.64
C SER A 154 14.97 4.60 -12.54
N LYS A 155 14.27 5.73 -12.53
CA LYS A 155 13.00 5.92 -13.28
C LYS A 155 13.18 5.82 -14.79
N THR A 156 14.34 6.24 -15.29
CA THR A 156 14.68 6.23 -16.73
C THR A 156 15.59 5.08 -17.11
N ALA A 157 15.95 4.22 -16.17
CA ALA A 157 16.82 3.07 -16.43
C ALA A 157 16.25 2.15 -17.51
N ALA A 158 17.14 1.63 -18.34
CA ALA A 158 16.79 0.72 -19.44
C ALA A 158 16.16 -0.59 -18.94
N THR A 159 16.50 -1.01 -17.73
CA THR A 159 15.94 -2.22 -17.09
C THR A 159 15.12 -1.83 -15.85
N ALA A 160 13.82 -2.09 -15.91
CA ALA A 160 12.94 -1.89 -14.76
C ALA A 160 13.12 -3.00 -13.72
N PRO A 161 13.00 -2.70 -12.42
CA PRO A 161 13.00 -3.73 -11.39
C PRO A 161 11.77 -4.65 -11.52
N VAL A 162 11.95 -5.92 -11.19
CA VAL A 162 10.88 -6.93 -11.19
C VAL A 162 10.77 -7.50 -9.79
N VAL A 163 9.59 -7.34 -9.20
CA VAL A 163 9.29 -7.86 -7.86
C VAL A 163 9.09 -9.37 -7.90
N ASN A 164 9.66 -10.06 -6.93
CA ASN A 164 9.55 -11.51 -6.79
C ASN A 164 8.18 -11.88 -6.17
N THR A 165 7.81 -13.16 -6.23
CA THR A 165 6.63 -13.70 -5.53
C THR A 165 6.77 -13.68 -4.01
N ASN A 166 8.01 -13.76 -3.49
CA ASN A 166 8.32 -13.68 -2.06
C ASN A 166 8.55 -12.23 -1.64
N ASN A 167 7.52 -11.40 -1.73
CA ASN A 167 7.58 -9.96 -1.51
C ASN A 167 6.71 -9.46 -0.35
N GLN A 168 6.13 -10.39 0.42
CA GLN A 168 5.43 -10.06 1.67
C GLN A 168 6.43 -9.73 2.77
N VAL A 169 6.05 -8.88 3.69
CA VAL A 169 6.83 -8.55 4.89
C VAL A 169 5.97 -8.75 6.13
N SER A 170 6.61 -9.18 7.21
CA SER A 170 6.00 -9.34 8.53
C SER A 170 6.66 -8.42 9.55
N THR A 171 5.96 -8.13 10.64
CA THR A 171 6.52 -7.34 11.76
C THR A 171 7.84 -7.96 12.23
N ALA A 172 8.84 -7.11 12.43
CA ALA A 172 10.20 -7.45 12.86
C ALA A 172 11.08 -8.13 11.80
N ASP A 173 10.61 -8.35 10.57
CA ASP A 173 11.51 -8.72 9.48
C ASP A 173 12.61 -7.70 9.31
N VAL A 174 13.78 -8.15 8.91
CA VAL A 174 14.90 -7.30 8.57
C VAL A 174 15.05 -7.21 7.07
N ILE A 175 14.74 -6.05 6.52
CA ILE A 175 14.97 -5.75 5.10
C ILE A 175 16.36 -5.17 4.94
N ARG A 176 17.13 -5.77 4.05
CA ARG A 176 18.51 -5.43 3.74
C ARG A 176 18.59 -4.83 2.33
N ILE A 177 19.38 -3.79 2.20
CA ILE A 177 19.70 -3.18 0.91
C ILE A 177 21.13 -3.61 0.53
N ASP A 178 21.24 -4.26 -0.61
CA ASP A 178 22.52 -4.73 -1.18
C ASP A 178 22.83 -3.95 -2.45
N ILE A 179 24.12 -3.77 -2.75
CA ILE A 179 24.58 -3.25 -4.03
C ILE A 179 25.37 -4.34 -4.72
N ASP A 180 24.83 -4.86 -5.82
CA ASP A 180 25.40 -5.98 -6.57
C ASP A 180 26.45 -5.52 -7.59
N THR A 181 26.20 -4.36 -8.22
CA THR A 181 27.13 -3.75 -9.17
C THR A 181 27.19 -2.25 -8.99
N ILE A 182 28.28 -1.65 -9.42
CA ILE A 182 28.46 -0.19 -9.46
C ILE A 182 28.97 0.23 -10.83
N CYS A 183 28.81 1.50 -11.17
CA CYS A 183 29.46 2.10 -12.33
C CYS A 183 30.97 1.93 -12.24
N SER A 184 31.58 1.44 -13.32
CA SER A 184 33.01 1.05 -13.35
C SER A 184 33.97 2.21 -13.64
N GLY A 185 33.51 3.31 -14.24
CA GLY A 185 34.33 4.50 -14.48
C GLY A 185 34.47 5.33 -13.19
N THR A 186 33.40 6.00 -12.79
CA THR A 186 33.28 6.69 -11.50
C THR A 186 32.04 6.16 -10.81
N ALA A 187 32.19 5.72 -9.56
CA ALA A 187 31.04 5.28 -8.76
C ALA A 187 30.07 6.46 -8.52
N ALA A 188 28.78 6.16 -8.53
CA ALA A 188 27.76 7.13 -8.10
C ALA A 188 27.95 7.49 -6.60
N ASN A 189 27.47 8.64 -6.16
CA ASN A 189 27.57 9.04 -4.77
C ASN A 189 26.21 9.22 -4.12
N GLY A 190 26.13 8.79 -2.88
CA GLY A 190 24.89 8.73 -2.11
C GLY A 190 23.95 7.66 -2.67
N LEU A 191 23.01 7.19 -1.88
CA LEU A 191 21.99 6.26 -2.34
C LEU A 191 20.75 6.36 -1.45
N GLU A 192 19.63 6.58 -2.09
CA GLU A 192 18.31 6.55 -1.47
C GLU A 192 17.44 5.51 -2.18
N ILE A 193 16.72 4.69 -1.42
CA ILE A 193 15.81 3.67 -1.93
C ILE A 193 14.40 4.03 -1.52
N ARG A 194 13.49 4.03 -2.48
CA ARG A 194 12.06 4.18 -2.26
C ARG A 194 11.36 2.83 -2.48
N MET A 195 10.59 2.40 -1.51
CA MET A 195 9.78 1.19 -1.54
C MET A 195 8.35 1.53 -1.16
N GLN A 196 7.39 1.07 -1.95
CA GLN A 196 5.98 1.17 -1.60
C GLN A 196 5.45 -0.21 -1.25
N PHE A 197 4.74 -0.28 -0.12
CA PHE A 197 4.06 -1.48 0.36
C PHE A 197 2.56 -1.28 0.26
N LYS A 198 1.85 -2.34 -0.10
CA LYS A 198 0.39 -2.36 -0.27
C LYS A 198 -0.19 -3.69 0.19
N GLY A 199 -1.49 -3.72 0.45
CA GLY A 199 -2.23 -4.96 0.63
C GLY A 199 -2.27 -5.81 -0.64
N ALA A 200 -2.53 -7.11 -0.47
CA ALA A 200 -2.67 -8.08 -1.57
C ALA A 200 -3.85 -7.77 -2.49
#